data_8780acd501958eda5d882c967778fc53
#
_entry.id   8780acd501958eda5d882c967778fc53
#
_cell.length_a   1.000
_cell.length_b   1.000
_cell.length_c   1.000
_cell.angle_alpha   90.00
_cell.angle_beta   90.00
_cell.angle_gamma   90.00
#
_symmetry.space_group_name_H-M   'P 1'
#
loop_
_entity.id
_entity.type
_entity.pdbx_description
1 polymer ?
#
loop_
_entity_poly.entity_id
_entity_poly.type
_entity_poly.pdbx_seq_one_letter_code
_entity_poly.pdbx_strand_id
1 'polypeptide(L)'
;MTQSRTHNCNELRIGNAGERVTLVGWFENMRKVSKNLGFVILRDFYGTTQLVVETEDMMNIMDGINKESTISVEGIVRERSNKNKELPTGEIEVVPDKIEILGKCIYNALPFEINQSRDADENARLKYRYLDLRNPDMKKNIVMRSRIVAELRQRMNALGFMEITTPILTCSSPEGARDYLVPARNHPGKFYALPQAPQQFKQILMASGFDRYFQIAPCFRDEDARADRSPGEFYQLDMEMAFASQEDVFAVVEQVLPPVFEKYGLYQQASKAPFVRIPYLEAMDKYGSDKPDLRIDLTLTDATEVMAGCGFGPFE
;
A
#
# COMPACT_ATOMS: atom_id res chain seq x y z
N MET A 1 -23.34 3.59 4.50
CA MET A 1 -23.01 5.04 4.47
C MET A 1 -23.21 5.60 5.87
N THR A 2 -22.50 6.65 6.23
CA THR A 2 -22.65 7.33 7.51
C THR A 2 -23.85 8.29 7.45
N GLN A 3 -24.42 8.69 8.59
CA GLN A 3 -25.51 9.68 8.61
C GLN A 3 -25.10 11.06 8.08
N SER A 4 -23.78 11.34 7.98
CA SER A 4 -23.24 12.63 7.58
C SER A 4 -23.15 12.85 6.07
N ARG A 5 -23.29 11.81 5.26
CA ARG A 5 -23.25 11.90 3.79
C ARG A 5 -24.09 10.81 3.14
N THR A 6 -24.70 11.13 1.99
CA THR A 6 -25.50 10.19 1.20
C THR A 6 -24.65 9.43 0.19
N HIS A 7 -23.61 10.08 -0.38
CA HIS A 7 -22.75 9.54 -1.41
C HIS A 7 -21.28 9.92 -1.18
N ASN A 8 -20.38 9.17 -1.81
CA ASN A 8 -18.97 9.50 -1.89
C ASN A 8 -18.69 10.41 -3.09
N CYS A 9 -17.59 11.16 -3.05
CA CYS A 9 -17.26 12.12 -4.11
C CYS A 9 -17.03 11.50 -5.49
N ASN A 10 -16.79 10.21 -5.62
CA ASN A 10 -16.61 9.53 -6.92
C ASN A 10 -17.73 8.55 -7.25
N GLU A 11 -18.86 8.61 -6.56
CA GLU A 11 -19.94 7.63 -6.70
C GLU A 11 -21.01 8.06 -7.70
N LEU A 12 -21.26 9.36 -7.80
CA LEU A 12 -22.32 9.93 -8.62
C LEU A 12 -22.08 9.75 -10.13
N ARG A 13 -23.14 9.42 -10.84
CA ARG A 13 -23.17 9.24 -12.31
C ARG A 13 -24.39 9.98 -12.89
N ILE A 14 -24.52 9.96 -14.20
CA ILE A 14 -25.63 10.60 -14.92
C ILE A 14 -27.01 10.10 -14.45
N GLY A 15 -27.12 8.85 -14.02
CA GLY A 15 -28.35 8.27 -13.46
C GLY A 15 -28.81 8.92 -12.15
N ASN A 16 -27.94 9.66 -11.47
CA ASN A 16 -28.28 10.39 -10.25
C ASN A 16 -28.75 11.83 -10.50
N ALA A 17 -28.83 12.25 -11.79
CA ALA A 17 -29.28 13.61 -12.11
C ALA A 17 -30.69 13.87 -11.56
N GLY A 18 -30.84 15.00 -10.85
CA GLY A 18 -32.08 15.39 -10.14
C GLY A 18 -32.14 14.92 -8.67
N GLU A 19 -31.23 14.04 -8.23
CA GLU A 19 -31.19 13.60 -6.85
C GLU A 19 -30.62 14.67 -5.93
N ARG A 20 -31.18 14.75 -4.70
CA ARG A 20 -30.61 15.54 -3.61
C ARG A 20 -29.56 14.72 -2.88
N VAL A 21 -28.37 15.25 -2.74
CA VAL A 21 -27.23 14.57 -2.14
C VAL A 21 -26.56 15.42 -1.07
N THR A 22 -25.92 14.73 -0.11
CA THR A 22 -25.00 15.33 0.85
C THR A 22 -23.63 14.72 0.62
N LEU A 23 -22.64 15.55 0.29
CA LEU A 23 -21.24 15.18 0.15
C LEU A 23 -20.40 15.81 1.24
N VAL A 24 -19.39 15.09 1.73
CA VAL A 24 -18.43 15.59 2.71
C VAL A 24 -17.03 15.30 2.22
N GLY A 25 -16.16 16.31 2.23
CA GLY A 25 -14.80 16.14 1.75
C GLY A 25 -13.93 17.37 2.01
N TRP A 26 -12.75 17.35 1.43
CA TRP A 26 -11.81 18.46 1.44
C TRP A 26 -12.00 19.35 0.23
N PHE A 27 -12.00 20.64 0.46
CA PHE A 27 -11.93 21.65 -0.59
C PHE A 27 -10.55 21.60 -1.26
N GLU A 28 -10.48 21.07 -2.48
CA GLU A 28 -9.21 20.91 -3.19
C GLU A 28 -8.84 22.18 -3.96
N ASN A 29 -9.74 22.70 -4.74
CA ASN A 29 -9.50 23.85 -5.60
C ASN A 29 -10.79 24.54 -6.00
N MET A 30 -10.70 25.83 -6.38
CA MET A 30 -11.81 26.60 -6.96
C MET A 30 -11.32 27.40 -8.16
N ARG A 31 -12.07 27.33 -9.25
CA ARG A 31 -11.92 28.22 -10.40
C ARG A 31 -13.07 29.24 -10.38
N LYS A 32 -12.76 30.46 -10.01
CA LYS A 32 -13.71 31.57 -9.99
C LYS A 32 -13.92 32.09 -11.41
N VAL A 33 -15.18 32.25 -11.84
CA VAL A 33 -15.56 32.79 -13.15
C VAL A 33 -16.13 34.21 -13.01
N SER A 34 -16.96 34.42 -11.98
CA SER A 34 -17.52 35.73 -11.67
C SER A 34 -17.74 35.85 -10.16
N LYS A 35 -18.37 36.96 -9.72
CA LYS A 35 -18.77 37.12 -8.31
C LYS A 35 -19.74 36.02 -7.84
N ASN A 36 -20.59 35.56 -8.76
CA ASN A 36 -21.69 34.64 -8.42
C ASN A 36 -21.47 33.23 -9.00
N LEU A 37 -20.35 32.98 -9.69
CA LEU A 37 -20.11 31.67 -10.33
C LEU A 37 -18.71 31.19 -10.10
N GLY A 38 -18.61 30.00 -9.58
CA GLY A 38 -17.36 29.29 -9.38
C GLY A 38 -17.50 27.78 -9.50
N PHE A 39 -16.43 27.11 -9.94
CA PHE A 39 -16.33 25.66 -9.99
C PHE A 39 -15.40 25.21 -8.89
N VAL A 40 -15.93 24.43 -7.95
CA VAL A 40 -15.22 23.92 -6.78
C VAL A 40 -15.00 22.42 -6.96
N ILE A 41 -13.80 21.96 -6.67
CA ILE A 41 -13.50 20.53 -6.59
C ILE A 41 -13.54 20.10 -5.13
N LEU A 42 -14.46 19.21 -4.83
CA LEU A 42 -14.56 18.51 -3.54
C LEU A 42 -13.95 17.13 -3.69
N ARG A 43 -13.07 16.76 -2.77
CA ARG A 43 -12.38 15.48 -2.76
C ARG A 43 -12.60 14.75 -1.45
N ASP A 44 -12.79 13.43 -1.55
CA ASP A 44 -12.74 12.51 -0.42
C ASP A 44 -11.77 11.35 -0.66
N PHE A 45 -11.90 10.27 0.11
CA PHE A 45 -11.10 9.05 -0.10
C PHE A 45 -11.34 8.42 -1.47
N TYR A 46 -12.55 8.47 -1.99
CA TYR A 46 -12.98 7.75 -3.20
C TYR A 46 -12.69 8.51 -4.49
N GLY A 47 -12.51 9.82 -4.43
CA GLY A 47 -12.18 10.65 -5.58
C GLY A 47 -12.71 12.07 -5.47
N THR A 48 -13.11 12.63 -6.60
CA THR A 48 -13.53 14.04 -6.71
C THR A 48 -14.89 14.18 -7.33
N THR A 49 -15.59 15.27 -6.95
CA THR A 49 -16.83 15.73 -7.57
C THR A 49 -16.75 17.25 -7.78
N GLN A 50 -17.19 17.72 -8.94
CA GLN A 50 -17.31 19.15 -9.19
C GLN A 50 -18.59 19.69 -8.57
N LEU A 51 -18.47 20.79 -7.84
CA LEU A 51 -19.60 21.60 -7.40
C LEU A 51 -19.65 22.85 -8.27
N VAL A 52 -20.88 23.34 -8.54
CA VAL A 52 -21.08 24.62 -9.23
C VAL A 52 -21.76 25.58 -8.27
N VAL A 53 -20.99 26.53 -7.79
CA VAL A 53 -21.47 27.57 -6.87
C VAL A 53 -22.03 28.70 -7.72
N GLU A 54 -23.34 29.00 -7.57
CA GLU A 54 -24.08 29.93 -8.44
C GLU A 54 -24.61 31.14 -7.66
N THR A 55 -24.21 31.36 -6.41
CA THR A 55 -24.65 32.49 -5.59
C THR A 55 -23.47 33.25 -4.98
N GLU A 56 -23.64 34.57 -4.78
CA GLU A 56 -22.62 35.43 -4.17
C GLU A 56 -22.33 34.99 -2.71
N ASP A 57 -23.34 34.62 -1.95
CA ASP A 57 -23.21 34.20 -0.56
C ASP A 57 -22.33 32.94 -0.45
N MET A 58 -22.57 31.93 -1.30
CA MET A 58 -21.75 30.71 -1.31
C MET A 58 -20.34 30.97 -1.83
N MET A 59 -20.19 31.88 -2.80
CA MET A 59 -18.85 32.28 -3.25
C MET A 59 -18.07 32.96 -2.13
N ASN A 60 -18.71 33.81 -1.32
CA ASN A 60 -18.11 34.44 -0.16
C ASN A 60 -17.67 33.40 0.91
N ILE A 61 -18.47 32.34 1.14
CA ILE A 61 -18.08 31.22 2.00
C ILE A 61 -16.82 30.57 1.47
N MET A 62 -16.76 30.26 0.19
CA MET A 62 -15.61 29.60 -0.43
C MET A 62 -14.35 30.47 -0.51
N ASP A 63 -14.52 31.79 -0.75
CA ASP A 63 -13.41 32.77 -0.69
C ASP A 63 -12.85 32.93 0.75
N GLY A 64 -13.64 32.63 1.76
CA GLY A 64 -13.28 32.73 3.20
C GLY A 64 -12.53 31.53 3.76
N ILE A 65 -12.27 30.50 2.95
CA ILE A 65 -11.59 29.26 3.40
C ILE A 65 -10.37 28.93 2.54
N ASN A 66 -9.41 28.27 3.14
CA ASN A 66 -8.21 27.79 2.45
C ASN A 66 -8.43 26.39 1.86
N LYS A 67 -7.61 26.03 0.86
CA LYS A 67 -7.52 24.64 0.35
C LYS A 67 -7.37 23.68 1.53
N GLU A 68 -7.89 22.47 1.36
CA GLU A 68 -7.90 21.39 2.37
C GLU A 68 -8.78 21.67 3.61
N SER A 69 -9.58 22.73 3.60
CA SER A 69 -10.70 22.85 4.56
C SER A 69 -11.70 21.72 4.33
N THR A 70 -12.28 21.19 5.41
CA THR A 70 -13.31 20.15 5.33
C THR A 70 -14.68 20.82 5.27
N ILE A 71 -15.46 20.50 4.26
CA ILE A 71 -16.80 21.04 4.06
C ILE A 71 -17.84 19.94 3.86
N SER A 72 -19.07 20.22 4.28
CA SER A 72 -20.27 19.48 3.91
C SER A 72 -21.09 20.29 2.91
N VAL A 73 -21.57 19.60 1.90
CA VAL A 73 -22.32 20.21 0.78
C VAL A 73 -23.61 19.45 0.59
N GLU A 74 -24.73 20.13 0.73
CA GLU A 74 -26.06 19.62 0.35
C GLU A 74 -26.48 20.29 -0.96
N GLY A 75 -26.96 19.52 -1.92
CA GLY A 75 -27.33 20.07 -3.21
C GLY A 75 -27.95 19.04 -4.16
N ILE A 76 -28.24 19.51 -5.38
CA ILE A 76 -28.87 18.70 -6.43
C ILE A 76 -27.81 18.28 -7.46
N VAL A 77 -27.81 17.02 -7.83
CA VAL A 77 -26.99 16.50 -8.93
C VAL A 77 -27.55 16.99 -10.26
N ARG A 78 -26.70 17.59 -11.08
CA ARG A 78 -27.06 18.09 -12.41
C ARG A 78 -26.13 17.51 -13.48
N GLU A 79 -26.66 17.27 -14.68
CA GLU A 79 -25.83 16.94 -15.82
C GLU A 79 -24.97 18.15 -16.22
N ARG A 80 -23.68 17.91 -16.48
CA ARG A 80 -22.75 18.95 -16.93
C ARG A 80 -23.04 19.35 -18.36
N SER A 81 -23.07 20.63 -18.61
CA SER A 81 -23.15 21.19 -19.97
C SER A 81 -21.89 20.86 -20.79
N ASN A 82 -20.73 20.81 -20.12
CA ASN A 82 -19.45 20.48 -20.74
C ASN A 82 -18.84 19.26 -20.07
N LYS A 83 -19.06 18.07 -20.65
CA LYS A 83 -18.65 16.78 -20.10
C LYS A 83 -17.14 16.59 -20.16
N ASN A 84 -16.56 16.06 -19.10
CA ASN A 84 -15.15 15.66 -19.05
C ASN A 84 -15.03 14.13 -19.03
N LYS A 85 -14.59 13.54 -20.13
CA LYS A 85 -14.45 12.08 -20.29
C LYS A 85 -13.30 11.46 -19.50
N GLU A 86 -12.38 12.27 -19.00
CA GLU A 86 -11.23 11.80 -18.22
C GLU A 86 -11.58 11.53 -16.76
N LEU A 87 -12.70 12.05 -16.27
CA LEU A 87 -13.15 11.89 -14.89
C LEU A 87 -14.35 10.95 -14.81
N PRO A 88 -14.39 10.01 -13.87
CA PRO A 88 -15.55 9.14 -13.66
C PRO A 88 -16.86 9.90 -13.35
N THR A 89 -16.76 11.06 -12.70
CA THR A 89 -17.86 11.98 -12.38
C THR A 89 -17.99 13.12 -13.40
N GLY A 90 -17.32 13.01 -14.53
CA GLY A 90 -17.20 14.11 -15.50
C GLY A 90 -18.47 14.43 -16.28
N GLU A 91 -19.54 13.63 -16.17
CA GLU A 91 -20.84 13.89 -16.77
C GLU A 91 -21.78 14.68 -15.87
N ILE A 92 -21.46 14.75 -14.58
CA ILE A 92 -22.31 15.39 -13.56
C ILE A 92 -21.56 16.47 -12.79
N GLU A 93 -22.33 17.33 -12.18
CA GLU A 93 -21.90 18.31 -11.20
C GLU A 93 -22.96 18.41 -10.09
N VAL A 94 -22.59 18.90 -8.93
CA VAL A 94 -23.56 19.17 -7.85
C VAL A 94 -23.73 20.67 -7.71
N VAL A 95 -24.98 21.14 -7.70
CA VAL A 95 -25.34 22.52 -7.42
C VAL A 95 -25.70 22.61 -5.96
N PRO A 96 -24.88 23.27 -5.12
CA PRO A 96 -25.14 23.39 -3.70
C PRO A 96 -26.34 24.27 -3.38
N ASP A 97 -27.18 23.83 -2.45
CA ASP A 97 -28.15 24.68 -1.74
C ASP A 97 -27.56 25.16 -0.41
N LYS A 98 -26.65 24.36 0.18
CA LYS A 98 -26.00 24.65 1.44
C LYS A 98 -24.55 24.17 1.42
N ILE A 99 -23.66 25.02 1.94
CA ILE A 99 -22.27 24.70 2.24
C ILE A 99 -22.00 24.99 3.70
N GLU A 100 -21.52 23.99 4.44
CA GLU A 100 -21.14 24.08 5.84
C GLU A 100 -19.65 23.79 6.02
N ILE A 101 -18.94 24.68 6.73
CA ILE A 101 -17.52 24.49 7.04
C ILE A 101 -17.42 23.63 8.29
N LEU A 102 -16.99 22.38 8.15
CA LEU A 102 -16.81 21.45 9.27
C LEU A 102 -15.44 21.62 9.95
N GLY A 103 -14.42 22.02 9.17
CA GLY A 103 -13.08 22.25 9.69
C GLY A 103 -12.29 23.16 8.75
N LYS A 104 -11.92 24.33 9.24
CA LYS A 104 -11.17 25.32 8.48
C LYS A 104 -9.67 25.03 8.50
N CYS A 105 -9.04 24.94 7.33
CA CYS A 105 -7.58 24.95 7.23
C CYS A 105 -7.08 26.36 7.54
N ILE A 106 -6.21 26.47 8.54
CA ILE A 106 -5.68 27.76 9.01
C ILE A 106 -4.50 28.28 8.18
N TYR A 107 -3.91 27.43 7.35
CA TYR A 107 -2.74 27.77 6.54
C TYR A 107 -3.15 28.22 5.14
N ASN A 108 -2.64 29.37 4.71
CA ASN A 108 -2.90 29.92 3.37
C ASN A 108 -2.12 29.20 2.27
N ALA A 109 -1.00 28.58 2.63
CA ALA A 109 -0.17 27.80 1.72
C ALA A 109 0.10 26.42 2.30
N LEU A 110 -0.01 25.40 1.48
CA LEU A 110 0.38 24.04 1.83
C LEU A 110 1.90 23.87 1.70
N PRO A 111 2.51 22.94 2.46
CA PRO A 111 3.95 22.67 2.34
C PRO A 111 4.35 22.14 0.95
N PHE A 112 3.42 21.58 0.21
CA PHE A 112 3.54 21.13 -1.18
C PHE A 112 2.13 20.96 -1.80
N GLU A 113 2.05 21.00 -3.12
CA GLU A 113 0.81 20.67 -3.84
C GLU A 113 0.55 19.16 -3.75
N ILE A 114 -0.63 18.78 -3.27
CA ILE A 114 -0.95 17.37 -2.94
C ILE A 114 -0.79 16.45 -4.16
N ASN A 115 -1.32 16.85 -5.32
CA ASN A 115 -1.25 16.03 -6.52
C ASN A 115 0.17 15.93 -7.12
N GLN A 116 1.11 16.76 -6.66
CA GLN A 116 2.52 16.78 -7.04
C GLN A 116 3.44 16.45 -5.84
N SER A 117 2.91 15.87 -4.77
CA SER A 117 3.69 15.61 -3.55
C SER A 117 4.91 14.74 -3.80
N ARG A 118 4.90 13.89 -4.83
CA ARG A 118 6.06 13.04 -5.19
C ARG A 118 7.30 13.83 -5.60
N ASP A 119 7.13 15.06 -6.08
CA ASP A 119 8.20 15.95 -6.52
C ASP A 119 8.73 16.83 -5.36
N ALA A 120 8.06 16.77 -4.21
CA ALA A 120 8.45 17.52 -3.02
C ALA A 120 9.58 16.82 -2.26
N ASP A 121 10.32 17.61 -1.45
CA ASP A 121 11.36 17.10 -0.57
C ASP A 121 10.85 16.00 0.38
N GLU A 122 11.62 14.93 0.53
CA GLU A 122 11.23 13.76 1.32
C GLU A 122 10.97 14.10 2.78
N ASN A 123 11.78 14.97 3.39
CA ASN A 123 11.57 15.38 4.79
C ASN A 123 10.25 16.13 4.96
N ALA A 124 9.89 16.98 3.98
CA ALA A 124 8.60 17.67 3.99
C ALA A 124 7.43 16.68 3.85
N ARG A 125 7.55 15.69 2.97
CA ARG A 125 6.54 14.64 2.78
C ARG A 125 6.38 13.76 4.02
N LEU A 126 7.46 13.39 4.68
CA LEU A 126 7.45 12.61 5.92
C LEU A 126 6.86 13.43 7.08
N LYS A 127 7.24 14.70 7.21
CA LYS A 127 6.70 15.61 8.23
C LYS A 127 5.19 15.84 8.10
N TYR A 128 4.72 15.99 6.86
CA TYR A 128 3.30 16.22 6.55
C TYR A 128 2.69 15.00 5.88
N ARG A 129 3.00 13.81 6.39
CA ARG A 129 2.61 12.53 5.80
C ARG A 129 1.11 12.40 5.53
N TYR A 130 0.28 12.98 6.37
CA TYR A 130 -1.18 13.01 6.20
C TYR A 130 -1.63 13.75 4.94
N LEU A 131 -0.89 14.76 4.48
CA LEU A 131 -1.13 15.44 3.21
C LEU A 131 -0.59 14.61 2.02
N ASP A 132 0.61 14.08 2.16
CA ASP A 132 1.21 13.22 1.13
C ASP A 132 0.34 11.99 0.83
N LEU A 133 -0.28 11.38 1.85
CA LEU A 133 -1.21 10.26 1.68
C LEU A 133 -2.56 10.65 1.03
N ARG A 134 -2.86 11.93 0.85
CA ARG A 134 -3.99 12.39 0.04
C ARG A 134 -3.69 12.33 -1.46
N ASN A 135 -2.42 12.30 -1.85
CA ASN A 135 -2.01 12.09 -3.24
C ASN A 135 -2.57 10.74 -3.74
N PRO A 136 -3.25 10.69 -4.91
CA PRO A 136 -3.87 9.47 -5.42
C PRO A 136 -2.88 8.30 -5.59
N ASP A 137 -1.66 8.56 -6.08
CA ASP A 137 -0.65 7.53 -6.30
C ASP A 137 -0.11 6.96 -4.99
N MET A 138 0.13 7.83 -3.99
CA MET A 138 0.59 7.39 -2.67
C MET A 138 -0.49 6.57 -1.96
N LYS A 139 -1.72 7.06 -2.00
CA LYS A 139 -2.90 6.36 -1.47
C LYS A 139 -3.10 5.00 -2.14
N LYS A 140 -2.95 4.92 -3.46
CA LYS A 140 -3.08 3.68 -4.25
C LYS A 140 -2.17 2.57 -3.70
N ASN A 141 -0.93 2.88 -3.33
CA ASN A 141 0.01 1.90 -2.80
C ASN A 141 -0.47 1.30 -1.46
N ILE A 142 -0.97 2.15 -0.56
CA ILE A 142 -1.51 1.69 0.74
C ILE A 142 -2.76 0.82 0.54
N VAL A 143 -3.66 1.25 -0.33
CA VAL A 143 -4.88 0.49 -0.66
C VAL A 143 -4.53 -0.84 -1.32
N MET A 144 -3.56 -0.85 -2.25
CA MET A 144 -3.10 -2.06 -2.92
C MET A 144 -2.53 -3.06 -1.91
N ARG A 145 -1.63 -2.60 -1.01
CA ARG A 145 -1.10 -3.46 0.06
C ARG A 145 -2.21 -4.09 0.90
N SER A 146 -3.20 -3.29 1.31
CA SER A 146 -4.35 -3.79 2.08
C SER A 146 -5.13 -4.87 1.33
N ARG A 147 -5.36 -4.67 0.04
CA ARG A 147 -6.07 -5.65 -0.82
C ARG A 147 -5.26 -6.93 -1.03
N ILE A 148 -3.95 -6.82 -1.25
CA ILE A 148 -3.04 -7.97 -1.38
C ILE A 148 -3.07 -8.81 -0.10
N VAL A 149 -2.96 -8.18 1.07
CA VAL A 149 -3.01 -8.89 2.35
C VAL A 149 -4.36 -9.58 2.57
N ALA A 150 -5.47 -8.93 2.22
CA ALA A 150 -6.80 -9.53 2.29
C ALA A 150 -6.94 -10.76 1.36
N GLU A 151 -6.42 -10.66 0.13
CA GLU A 151 -6.40 -11.77 -0.84
C GLU A 151 -5.55 -12.94 -0.33
N LEU A 152 -4.37 -12.68 0.19
CA LEU A 152 -3.50 -13.71 0.78
C LEU A 152 -4.23 -14.45 1.91
N ARG A 153 -4.87 -13.73 2.83
CA ARG A 153 -5.68 -14.34 3.91
C ARG A 153 -6.79 -15.21 3.38
N GLN A 154 -7.52 -14.73 2.38
CA GLN A 154 -8.62 -15.49 1.78
C GLN A 154 -8.12 -16.81 1.18
N ARG A 155 -6.99 -16.78 0.46
CA ARG A 155 -6.40 -17.97 -0.15
C ARG A 155 -5.86 -18.96 0.87
N MET A 156 -5.15 -18.48 1.88
CA MET A 156 -4.64 -19.33 2.96
C MET A 156 -5.80 -20.01 3.71
N ASN A 157 -6.84 -19.27 4.05
CA ASN A 157 -8.04 -19.84 4.69
C ASN A 157 -8.74 -20.89 3.80
N ALA A 158 -8.83 -20.65 2.48
CA ALA A 158 -9.41 -21.60 1.53
C ALA A 158 -8.61 -22.91 1.43
N LEU A 159 -7.31 -22.88 1.72
CA LEU A 159 -6.44 -24.06 1.79
C LEU A 159 -6.41 -24.71 3.18
N GLY A 160 -7.29 -24.28 4.08
CA GLY A 160 -7.44 -24.85 5.43
C GLY A 160 -6.41 -24.39 6.44
N PHE A 161 -5.67 -23.33 6.15
CA PHE A 161 -4.77 -22.72 7.13
C PHE A 161 -5.54 -21.86 8.12
N MET A 162 -5.08 -21.88 9.38
CA MET A 162 -5.61 -21.06 10.47
C MET A 162 -4.67 -19.88 10.73
N GLU A 163 -5.19 -18.66 10.71
CA GLU A 163 -4.40 -17.48 11.08
C GLU A 163 -4.26 -17.38 12.60
N ILE A 164 -3.05 -17.47 13.11
CA ILE A 164 -2.76 -17.40 14.56
C ILE A 164 -1.72 -16.31 14.79
N THR A 165 -2.09 -15.30 15.57
CA THR A 165 -1.18 -14.22 15.96
C THR A 165 -0.29 -14.67 17.11
N THR A 166 1.02 -14.43 16.98
CA THR A 166 2.03 -14.78 17.99
C THR A 166 2.50 -13.54 18.76
N PRO A 167 3.06 -13.71 19.97
CA PRO A 167 3.59 -12.61 20.76
C PRO A 167 4.70 -11.83 20.05
N ILE A 168 4.69 -10.50 20.22
CA ILE A 168 5.73 -9.59 19.69
C ILE A 168 6.80 -9.30 20.75
N LEU A 169 6.42 -9.15 22.04
CA LEU A 169 7.38 -9.06 23.12
C LEU A 169 7.78 -10.48 23.54
N THR A 170 8.96 -10.92 23.10
CA THR A 170 9.45 -12.29 23.31
C THR A 170 10.89 -12.29 23.85
N CYS A 171 11.52 -13.43 23.91
CA CYS A 171 12.95 -13.55 24.17
C CYS A 171 13.76 -13.54 22.88
N SER A 172 15.05 -13.28 23.00
CA SER A 172 16.01 -13.37 21.90
C SER A 172 15.96 -14.74 21.23
N SER A 173 16.04 -14.75 19.90
CA SER A 173 16.05 -15.96 19.08
C SER A 173 17.27 -15.95 18.16
N PRO A 174 18.04 -17.05 18.07
CA PRO A 174 19.29 -17.09 17.30
C PRO A 174 19.02 -17.30 15.80
N GLU A 175 18.30 -16.37 15.15
CA GLU A 175 17.93 -16.48 13.74
C GLU A 175 18.92 -15.78 12.78
N GLY A 176 20.07 -15.31 13.29
CA GLY A 176 21.18 -14.82 12.47
C GLY A 176 21.24 -13.30 12.30
N ALA A 177 20.16 -12.55 12.57
CA ALA A 177 20.18 -11.09 12.64
C ALA A 177 20.38 -10.57 14.07
N ARG A 178 20.62 -9.26 14.22
CA ARG A 178 20.60 -8.63 15.55
C ARG A 178 19.16 -8.35 15.97
N ASP A 179 18.88 -8.52 17.27
CA ASP A 179 17.57 -8.26 17.84
C ASP A 179 17.39 -6.78 18.19
N TYR A 180 16.19 -6.24 17.95
CA TYR A 180 15.74 -5.03 18.63
C TYR A 180 15.35 -5.37 20.07
N LEU A 181 15.96 -4.71 21.06
CA LEU A 181 15.74 -4.97 22.48
C LEU A 181 14.82 -3.92 23.10
N VAL A 182 13.88 -4.40 23.91
CA VAL A 182 12.96 -3.56 24.70
C VAL A 182 13.25 -3.75 26.18
N PRO A 183 13.68 -2.71 26.93
CA PRO A 183 13.94 -2.84 28.35
C PRO A 183 12.71 -3.28 29.15
N ALA A 184 12.88 -4.27 30.03
CA ALA A 184 11.81 -4.78 30.88
C ALA A 184 11.73 -3.95 32.18
N ARG A 185 10.77 -3.02 32.26
CA ARG A 185 10.62 -2.11 33.41
C ARG A 185 10.49 -2.83 34.75
N ASN A 186 9.75 -3.97 34.79
CA ASN A 186 9.50 -4.73 36.00
C ASN A 186 10.65 -5.71 36.36
N HIS A 187 11.65 -5.81 35.50
CA HIS A 187 12.81 -6.70 35.70
C HIS A 187 14.09 -5.95 35.30
N PRO A 188 14.67 -5.13 36.22
CA PRO A 188 15.88 -4.37 35.95
C PRO A 188 17.03 -5.26 35.44
N GLY A 189 17.70 -4.81 34.37
CA GLY A 189 18.78 -5.55 33.70
C GLY A 189 18.31 -6.64 32.74
N LYS A 190 17.00 -6.84 32.56
CA LYS A 190 16.43 -7.77 31.56
C LYS A 190 15.76 -7.03 30.42
N PHE A 191 15.66 -7.69 29.26
CA PHE A 191 15.11 -7.18 28.04
C PHE A 191 14.15 -8.18 27.42
N TYR A 192 13.14 -7.68 26.76
CA TYR A 192 12.42 -8.40 25.70
C TYR A 192 13.14 -8.19 24.38
N ALA A 193 13.00 -9.12 23.45
CA ALA A 193 13.40 -8.96 22.07
C ALA A 193 12.16 -8.86 21.18
N LEU A 194 12.23 -8.08 20.10
CA LEU A 194 11.24 -8.13 19.03
C LEU A 194 11.54 -9.33 18.11
N PRO A 195 10.53 -10.05 17.61
CA PRO A 195 10.75 -11.29 16.86
C PRO A 195 11.38 -11.04 15.49
N GLN A 196 12.43 -11.77 15.16
CA GLN A 196 12.99 -11.79 13.81
C GLN A 196 12.09 -12.57 12.84
N ALA A 197 11.41 -13.59 13.34
CA ALA A 197 10.35 -14.37 12.73
C ALA A 197 9.62 -15.15 13.85
N PRO A 198 8.39 -15.63 13.64
CA PRO A 198 7.65 -16.40 14.66
C PRO A 198 8.06 -17.88 14.72
N GLN A 199 9.33 -18.22 14.44
CA GLN A 199 9.81 -19.59 14.21
C GLN A 199 9.53 -20.54 15.38
N GLN A 200 9.84 -20.14 16.60
CA GLN A 200 9.62 -20.98 17.78
C GLN A 200 8.13 -21.22 18.04
N PHE A 201 7.30 -20.19 17.87
CA PHE A 201 5.87 -20.28 18.11
C PHE A 201 5.18 -21.20 17.11
N LYS A 202 5.49 -21.10 15.81
CA LYS A 202 4.88 -21.96 14.80
C LYS A 202 5.30 -23.44 14.98
N GLN A 203 6.54 -23.71 15.39
CA GLN A 203 6.96 -25.07 15.71
C GLN A 203 6.22 -25.63 16.94
N ILE A 204 6.00 -24.81 17.98
CA ILE A 204 5.19 -25.20 19.13
C ILE A 204 3.75 -25.51 18.71
N LEU A 205 3.16 -24.72 17.83
CA LEU A 205 1.83 -24.98 17.31
C LEU A 205 1.73 -26.32 16.59
N MET A 206 2.71 -26.65 15.73
CA MET A 206 2.74 -27.95 15.05
C MET A 206 2.89 -29.09 16.07
N ALA A 207 3.80 -28.96 17.04
CA ALA A 207 3.98 -29.95 18.10
C ALA A 207 2.74 -30.08 19.01
N SER A 208 1.92 -29.06 19.10
CA SER A 208 0.66 -29.05 19.88
C SER A 208 -0.54 -29.62 19.12
N GLY A 209 -0.35 -30.08 17.88
CA GLY A 209 -1.40 -30.72 17.11
C GLY A 209 -2.18 -29.80 16.14
N PHE A 210 -1.72 -28.56 15.94
CA PHE A 210 -2.22 -27.74 14.82
C PHE A 210 -1.66 -28.27 13.51
N ASP A 211 -2.50 -28.35 12.49
CA ASP A 211 -2.12 -28.98 11.22
C ASP A 211 -1.57 -27.95 10.21
N ARG A 212 -2.21 -26.78 10.10
CA ARG A 212 -1.85 -25.72 9.17
C ARG A 212 -1.99 -24.36 9.83
N TYR A 213 -0.89 -23.66 9.93
CA TYR A 213 -0.79 -22.32 10.50
C TYR A 213 -0.35 -21.33 9.44
N PHE A 214 -0.86 -20.10 9.50
CA PHE A 214 -0.25 -18.95 8.86
C PHE A 214 -0.41 -17.67 9.68
N GLN A 215 0.37 -16.66 9.35
CA GLN A 215 0.28 -15.33 9.92
C GLN A 215 0.84 -14.31 8.92
N ILE A 216 0.27 -13.10 8.87
CA ILE A 216 0.95 -11.94 8.30
C ILE A 216 1.82 -11.37 9.43
N ALA A 217 2.99 -11.93 9.60
CA ALA A 217 3.85 -11.75 10.76
C ALA A 217 4.67 -10.45 10.66
N PRO A 218 4.62 -9.54 11.66
CA PRO A 218 5.60 -8.47 11.77
C PRO A 218 6.94 -9.08 12.21
N CYS A 219 7.99 -8.75 11.48
CA CYS A 219 9.36 -9.21 11.69
C CYS A 219 10.30 -8.03 11.84
N PHE A 220 11.29 -8.17 12.72
CA PHE A 220 12.21 -7.11 13.11
C PHE A 220 13.64 -7.62 13.06
N ARG A 221 14.52 -6.91 12.35
CA ARG A 221 15.95 -7.23 12.27
C ARG A 221 16.74 -5.94 12.35
N ASP A 222 17.61 -5.82 13.37
CA ASP A 222 18.48 -4.66 13.54
C ASP A 222 19.72 -4.80 12.64
N GLU A 223 19.49 -4.59 11.36
CA GLU A 223 20.48 -4.66 10.30
C GLU A 223 20.54 -3.30 9.56
N ASP A 224 21.66 -3.06 8.89
CA ASP A 224 21.82 -1.85 8.09
C ASP A 224 20.78 -1.80 6.97
N ALA A 225 20.00 -0.72 6.93
CA ALA A 225 19.02 -0.51 5.88
C ALA A 225 19.70 -0.40 4.52
N ARG A 226 19.18 -1.14 3.54
CA ARG A 226 19.58 -1.02 2.13
C ARG A 226 18.48 -0.33 1.35
N ALA A 227 18.86 0.48 0.36
CA ALA A 227 17.93 1.29 -0.42
C ALA A 227 16.81 0.47 -1.09
N ASP A 228 17.08 -0.81 -1.40
CA ASP A 228 16.19 -1.75 -2.09
C ASP A 228 15.47 -2.75 -1.16
N ARG A 229 15.72 -2.68 0.16
CA ARG A 229 15.24 -3.67 1.13
C ARG A 229 14.68 -3.04 2.38
N SER A 230 14.05 -3.89 3.19
CA SER A 230 13.38 -3.53 4.43
C SER A 230 14.24 -2.68 5.38
N PRO A 231 13.67 -1.64 5.98
CA PRO A 231 14.34 -0.78 6.96
C PRO A 231 14.40 -1.39 8.37
N GLY A 232 14.46 -2.69 8.53
CA GLY A 232 14.52 -3.37 9.82
C GLY A 232 13.17 -3.86 10.36
N GLU A 233 12.05 -3.30 9.90
CA GLU A 233 10.70 -3.80 10.14
C GLU A 233 10.05 -4.21 8.81
N PHE A 234 9.54 -5.44 8.72
CA PHE A 234 8.85 -5.94 7.53
C PHE A 234 7.79 -6.96 7.92
N TYR A 235 6.98 -7.37 6.94
CA TYR A 235 5.93 -8.37 7.15
C TYR A 235 6.17 -9.57 6.26
N GLN A 236 5.98 -10.76 6.83
CA GLN A 236 6.05 -12.03 6.12
C GLN A 236 4.64 -12.65 6.05
N LEU A 237 4.31 -13.25 4.90
CA LEU A 237 3.35 -14.34 4.89
C LEU A 237 4.10 -15.56 5.44
N ASP A 238 3.97 -15.79 6.73
CA ASP A 238 4.59 -16.91 7.41
C ASP A 238 3.60 -18.07 7.49
N MET A 239 4.04 -19.30 7.22
CA MET A 239 3.20 -20.49 7.28
C MET A 239 3.99 -21.70 7.78
N GLU A 240 3.27 -22.65 8.37
CA GLU A 240 3.81 -23.93 8.80
C GLU A 240 2.77 -25.03 8.60
N MET A 241 3.22 -26.22 8.26
CA MET A 241 2.37 -27.39 8.00
C MET A 241 2.92 -28.60 8.75
N ALA A 242 2.05 -29.31 9.49
CA ALA A 242 2.40 -30.60 10.09
C ALA A 242 2.36 -31.71 9.04
N PHE A 243 3.19 -32.74 9.25
CA PHE A 243 3.23 -33.96 8.41
C PHE A 243 3.44 -33.69 6.90
N ALA A 244 4.04 -32.57 6.55
CA ALA A 244 4.20 -32.12 5.17
C ALA A 244 5.62 -32.39 4.65
N SER A 245 5.69 -32.74 3.38
CA SER A 245 6.93 -32.80 2.60
C SER A 245 7.25 -31.44 1.96
N GLN A 246 8.44 -31.31 1.40
CA GLN A 246 8.82 -30.14 0.61
C GLN A 246 7.84 -29.88 -0.54
N GLU A 247 7.38 -30.94 -1.21
CA GLU A 247 6.44 -30.82 -2.33
C GLU A 247 5.08 -30.27 -1.90
N ASP A 248 4.61 -30.61 -0.71
CA ASP A 248 3.36 -30.08 -0.15
C ASP A 248 3.47 -28.56 0.09
N VAL A 249 4.61 -28.09 0.58
CA VAL A 249 4.85 -26.65 0.75
C VAL A 249 4.91 -25.95 -0.59
N PHE A 250 5.60 -26.50 -1.59
CA PHE A 250 5.64 -25.95 -2.95
C PHE A 250 4.26 -25.85 -3.57
N ALA A 251 3.43 -26.87 -3.42
CA ALA A 251 2.06 -26.89 -3.93
C ALA A 251 1.20 -25.77 -3.32
N VAL A 252 1.36 -25.45 -2.04
CA VAL A 252 0.70 -24.30 -1.40
C VAL A 252 1.16 -22.98 -2.00
N VAL A 253 2.48 -22.77 -2.11
CA VAL A 253 3.06 -21.56 -2.67
C VAL A 253 2.58 -21.32 -4.11
N GLU A 254 2.58 -22.37 -4.93
CA GLU A 254 2.14 -22.35 -6.32
C GLU A 254 0.63 -22.08 -6.49
N GLN A 255 -0.19 -22.39 -5.49
CA GLN A 255 -1.61 -22.07 -5.48
C GLN A 255 -1.91 -20.65 -4.99
N VAL A 256 -1.09 -20.12 -4.09
CA VAL A 256 -1.32 -18.83 -3.44
C VAL A 256 -0.74 -17.66 -4.23
N LEU A 257 0.51 -17.74 -4.65
CA LEU A 257 1.23 -16.58 -5.20
C LEU A 257 0.82 -16.20 -6.63
N PRO A 258 0.75 -17.11 -7.64
CA PRO A 258 0.47 -16.72 -9.00
C PRO A 258 -0.80 -15.90 -9.18
N PRO A 259 -1.96 -16.28 -8.61
CA PRO A 259 -3.18 -15.50 -8.75
C PRO A 259 -3.12 -14.12 -8.09
N VAL A 260 -2.28 -13.93 -7.04
CA VAL A 260 -2.06 -12.62 -6.42
C VAL A 260 -1.27 -11.73 -7.37
N PHE A 261 -0.22 -12.26 -8.00
CA PHE A 261 0.56 -11.52 -8.99
C PHE A 261 -0.25 -11.21 -10.25
N GLU A 262 -1.07 -12.13 -10.74
CA GLU A 262 -1.97 -11.88 -11.88
C GLU A 262 -2.96 -10.74 -11.60
N LYS A 263 -3.50 -10.69 -10.38
CA LYS A 263 -4.51 -9.70 -10.00
C LYS A 263 -3.95 -8.32 -9.66
N TYR A 264 -2.76 -8.25 -9.06
CA TYR A 264 -2.20 -7.03 -8.51
C TYR A 264 -0.86 -6.62 -9.12
N GLY A 265 -0.22 -7.48 -9.89
CA GLY A 265 1.04 -7.18 -10.56
C GLY A 265 0.90 -6.08 -11.61
N LEU A 266 1.99 -5.33 -11.81
CA LEU A 266 2.06 -4.29 -12.85
C LEU A 266 2.19 -4.89 -14.26
N TYR A 267 2.70 -6.11 -14.36
CA TYR A 267 2.90 -6.82 -15.61
C TYR A 267 1.91 -7.98 -15.71
N GLN A 268 1.31 -8.16 -16.88
CA GLN A 268 0.31 -9.21 -17.12
C GLN A 268 0.89 -10.63 -17.13
N GLN A 269 2.21 -10.76 -17.16
CA GLN A 269 2.90 -12.05 -17.13
C GLN A 269 3.47 -12.31 -15.73
N ALA A 270 2.67 -12.95 -14.89
CA ALA A 270 3.19 -13.59 -13.69
C ALA A 270 3.77 -14.97 -14.03
N SER A 271 4.76 -15.42 -13.27
CA SER A 271 5.25 -16.81 -13.37
C SER A 271 4.09 -17.77 -13.11
N LYS A 272 3.90 -18.72 -14.00
CA LYS A 272 2.85 -19.74 -13.89
C LYS A 272 3.39 -20.95 -13.13
N ALA A 273 2.51 -21.61 -12.38
CA ALA A 273 2.83 -22.90 -11.79
C ALA A 273 2.84 -24.01 -12.89
N PRO A 274 3.69 -25.04 -12.74
CA PRO A 274 4.71 -25.20 -11.71
C PRO A 274 5.88 -24.24 -11.91
N PHE A 275 6.44 -23.72 -10.81
CA PHE A 275 7.61 -22.84 -10.88
C PHE A 275 8.86 -23.62 -11.31
N VAL A 276 9.78 -22.93 -12.00
CA VAL A 276 11.08 -23.50 -12.36
C VAL A 276 11.84 -23.83 -11.07
N ARG A 277 12.41 -25.04 -11.01
CA ARG A 277 13.20 -25.53 -9.87
C ARG A 277 14.66 -25.60 -10.31
N ILE A 278 15.49 -24.87 -9.63
CA ILE A 278 16.94 -24.79 -9.90
C ILE A 278 17.67 -25.27 -8.65
N PRO A 279 18.47 -26.32 -8.74
CA PRO A 279 19.35 -26.73 -7.65
C PRO A 279 20.31 -25.62 -7.24
N TYR A 280 20.62 -25.51 -5.95
CA TYR A 280 21.48 -24.44 -5.44
C TYR A 280 22.83 -24.34 -6.15
N LEU A 281 23.52 -25.47 -6.32
CA LEU A 281 24.82 -25.49 -7.02
C LEU A 281 24.70 -25.02 -8.48
N GLU A 282 23.66 -25.44 -9.18
CA GLU A 282 23.39 -24.97 -10.54
C GLU A 282 23.10 -23.46 -10.56
N ALA A 283 22.34 -22.95 -9.60
CA ALA A 283 22.06 -21.52 -9.51
C ALA A 283 23.33 -20.70 -9.28
N MET A 284 24.20 -21.15 -8.39
CA MET A 284 25.48 -20.49 -8.10
C MET A 284 26.45 -20.56 -9.28
N ASP A 285 26.55 -21.72 -9.92
CA ASP A 285 27.47 -21.96 -11.03
C ASP A 285 27.04 -21.18 -12.28
N LYS A 286 25.77 -21.21 -12.59
CA LYS A 286 25.21 -20.60 -13.80
C LYS A 286 24.92 -19.11 -13.70
N TYR A 287 24.48 -18.64 -12.53
CA TYR A 287 24.00 -17.25 -12.32
C TYR A 287 24.76 -16.48 -11.24
N GLY A 288 25.62 -17.13 -10.46
CA GLY A 288 26.34 -16.50 -9.35
C GLY A 288 25.44 -16.03 -8.21
N SER A 289 24.20 -16.52 -8.13
CA SER A 289 23.18 -16.08 -7.17
C SER A 289 22.22 -17.21 -6.86
N ASP A 290 21.83 -17.32 -5.59
CA ASP A 290 20.73 -18.18 -5.14
C ASP A 290 19.32 -17.64 -5.51
N LYS A 291 19.26 -16.44 -6.11
CA LYS A 291 18.02 -15.76 -6.53
C LYS A 291 18.15 -15.17 -7.93
N PRO A 292 18.35 -16.01 -8.96
CA PRO A 292 18.56 -15.50 -10.31
C PRO A 292 17.30 -14.83 -10.86
N ASP A 293 17.48 -13.70 -11.55
CA ASP A 293 16.41 -13.07 -12.32
C ASP A 293 16.33 -13.71 -13.71
N LEU A 294 15.42 -14.67 -13.87
CA LEU A 294 15.25 -15.41 -15.12
C LEU A 294 14.62 -14.59 -16.27
N ARG A 295 14.26 -13.33 -16.04
CA ARG A 295 13.82 -12.39 -17.09
C ARG A 295 15.01 -11.87 -17.91
N ILE A 296 16.21 -11.99 -17.36
CA ILE A 296 17.45 -11.53 -17.96
C ILE A 296 18.25 -12.77 -18.38
N ASP A 297 18.57 -12.87 -19.66
CA ASP A 297 19.43 -13.94 -20.18
C ASP A 297 20.90 -13.57 -19.94
N LEU A 298 21.33 -13.69 -18.68
CA LEU A 298 22.70 -13.41 -18.25
C LEU A 298 23.22 -14.61 -17.44
N THR A 299 24.08 -15.39 -18.06
CA THR A 299 24.74 -16.55 -17.44
C THR A 299 26.23 -16.33 -17.30
N LEU A 300 26.80 -16.89 -16.25
CA LEU A 300 28.24 -16.93 -16.07
C LEU A 300 28.87 -17.91 -17.08
N THR A 301 30.03 -17.56 -17.58
CA THR A 301 30.81 -18.41 -18.47
C THR A 301 32.20 -18.61 -17.87
N ASP A 302 32.65 -19.85 -17.78
CA ASP A 302 34.01 -20.15 -17.35
C ASP A 302 35.00 -19.64 -18.42
N ALA A 303 35.82 -18.68 -18.03
CA ALA A 303 36.83 -18.07 -18.88
C ALA A 303 38.27 -18.50 -18.48
N THR A 304 38.43 -19.48 -17.62
CA THR A 304 39.72 -19.90 -17.05
C THR A 304 40.75 -20.18 -18.14
N GLU A 305 40.39 -20.98 -19.14
CA GLU A 305 41.31 -21.32 -20.22
C GLU A 305 41.67 -20.12 -21.13
N VAL A 306 40.71 -19.22 -21.34
CA VAL A 306 40.88 -18.01 -22.17
C VAL A 306 41.76 -16.97 -21.48
N MET A 307 41.67 -16.91 -20.16
CA MET A 307 42.35 -15.90 -19.34
C MET A 307 43.71 -16.37 -18.84
N ALA A 308 43.99 -17.68 -18.89
CA ALA A 308 45.29 -18.23 -18.49
C ALA A 308 46.43 -17.61 -19.30
N GLY A 309 47.45 -17.06 -18.61
CA GLY A 309 48.61 -16.43 -19.26
C GLY A 309 48.33 -15.05 -19.88
N CYS A 310 47.22 -14.39 -19.53
CA CYS A 310 46.91 -13.05 -20.07
C CYS A 310 47.78 -11.92 -19.47
N GLY A 311 48.60 -12.19 -18.45
CA GLY A 311 49.51 -11.24 -17.81
C GLY A 311 48.79 -10.27 -16.85
N PHE A 312 47.51 -10.54 -16.49
CA PHE A 312 46.78 -9.76 -15.50
C PHE A 312 46.65 -10.55 -14.20
N GLY A 313 47.46 -10.18 -13.20
CA GLY A 313 47.63 -10.94 -11.96
C GLY A 313 46.34 -11.43 -11.28
N PRO A 314 45.22 -10.72 -11.27
CA PRO A 314 43.96 -11.23 -10.71
C PRO A 314 43.36 -12.44 -11.46
N PHE A 315 43.82 -12.74 -12.66
CA PHE A 315 43.37 -13.88 -13.50
C PHE A 315 44.44 -14.99 -13.64
N GLU A 316 45.58 -14.78 -13.03
CA GLU A 316 46.67 -15.77 -12.91
C GLU A 316 46.71 -16.38 -11.50
#